data_4054c5ec83f2847185a4e9f39dad067f
#
_entry.id   4054c5ec83f2847185a4e9f39dad067f
#
_cell.length_a   1.000
_cell.length_b   1.000
_cell.length_c   1.000
_cell.angle_alpha   90.00
_cell.angle_beta   90.00
_cell.angle_gamma   90.00
#
_symmetry.space_group_name_H-M   'P 1'
#
loop_
_entity.id
_entity.type
_entity.pdbx_description
1 polymer ?
#
loop_
_entity_poly.entity_id
_entity_poly.type
_entity_poly.pdbx_seq_one_letter_code
_entity_poly.pdbx_strand_id
1 'polypeptide(L)'
;MNSNTIAQGILKAVGIIVGIVLLVLGLYKLQNIIIYIVLAAILALIGRPMIKFLKKRLKFRNTWATITVIVVILGAFAGLISLFVPMLISQGKNLASIDFQALNDNIHRFLDDLLHSLGMGRMESQVGNIPELLNMQDVSAMLNGFIDVISNIGVGLFSVLFITFFFMKDGTAIINSFLSLIKRERLPQVRKTIEDIKRLLSRYFLGLFLQLSVVFILLTIVLLIFGVKDALIIAFLCALLNIIPYVGPMIGAVVISVLTISNFMDADLQNVILPKTIYVLLGFFITQFIDNVISQPIIFSNSMKSSPLEIFIVTLISGTLFGIVGMVIAIPAYTVLKVILKAVFPKNKLIQLLTAKI
;
A
#
# COMPACT_ATOMS: atom_id res chain seq x y z
N MET A 1 -12.22 44.48 34.74
CA MET A 1 -12.17 43.95 33.36
C MET A 1 -13.42 44.35 32.62
N ASN A 2 -13.32 45.14 31.55
CA ASN A 2 -14.50 45.65 30.83
C ASN A 2 -15.27 44.49 30.14
N SER A 3 -16.58 44.43 30.36
CA SER A 3 -17.50 43.46 29.77
C SER A 3 -17.33 43.35 28.23
N ASN A 4 -17.02 44.44 27.54
CA ASN A 4 -16.75 44.46 26.10
C ASN A 4 -15.48 43.72 25.68
N THR A 5 -14.44 43.71 26.52
CA THR A 5 -13.19 42.95 26.21
C THR A 5 -13.37 41.44 26.36
N ILE A 6 -14.22 41.02 27.30
CA ILE A 6 -14.58 39.59 27.49
C ILE A 6 -15.47 39.14 26.33
N ALA A 7 -16.48 39.91 25.94
CA ALA A 7 -17.36 39.61 24.81
C ALA A 7 -16.57 39.49 23.49
N GLN A 8 -15.64 40.42 23.23
CA GLN A 8 -14.75 40.34 22.05
C GLN A 8 -13.81 39.13 22.09
N GLY A 9 -13.31 38.74 23.27
CA GLY A 9 -12.50 37.53 23.44
C GLY A 9 -13.28 36.25 23.12
N ILE A 10 -14.52 36.15 23.62
CA ILE A 10 -15.42 35.03 23.35
C ILE A 10 -15.77 34.96 21.86
N LEU A 11 -16.12 36.09 21.23
CA LEU A 11 -16.44 36.15 19.80
C LEU A 11 -15.25 35.70 18.91
N LYS A 12 -14.03 36.13 19.25
CA LYS A 12 -12.82 35.68 18.57
C LYS A 12 -12.59 34.20 18.75
N ALA A 13 -12.74 33.67 19.97
CA ALA A 13 -12.58 32.21 20.22
C ALA A 13 -13.61 31.40 19.45
N VAL A 14 -14.89 31.79 19.47
CA VAL A 14 -15.95 31.15 18.68
C VAL A 14 -15.66 31.24 17.19
N GLY A 15 -15.24 32.40 16.68
CA GLY A 15 -14.86 32.56 15.28
C GLY A 15 -13.70 31.64 14.86
N ILE A 16 -12.71 31.48 15.72
CA ILE A 16 -11.56 30.51 15.46
C ILE A 16 -12.09 29.08 15.45
N ILE A 17 -12.92 28.70 16.42
CA ILE A 17 -13.48 27.32 16.49
C ILE A 17 -14.32 27.04 15.25
N VAL A 18 -15.23 27.94 14.87
CA VAL A 18 -16.05 27.80 13.65
C VAL A 18 -15.15 27.72 12.40
N GLY A 19 -14.11 28.57 12.31
CA GLY A 19 -13.14 28.53 11.21
C GLY A 19 -12.41 27.19 11.12
N ILE A 20 -12.00 26.64 12.26
CA ILE A 20 -11.35 25.31 12.32
C ILE A 20 -12.33 24.21 11.88
N VAL A 21 -13.57 24.22 12.37
CA VAL A 21 -14.59 23.24 12.02
C VAL A 21 -14.89 23.29 10.52
N LEU A 22 -15.09 24.49 9.95
CA LEU A 22 -15.31 24.66 8.50
C LEU A 22 -14.10 24.17 7.68
N LEU A 23 -12.90 24.45 8.15
CA LEU A 23 -11.67 23.96 7.50
C LEU A 23 -11.58 22.43 7.52
N VAL A 24 -11.85 21.80 8.65
CA VAL A 24 -11.85 20.34 8.79
C VAL A 24 -12.93 19.71 7.89
N LEU A 25 -14.14 20.24 7.90
CA LEU A 25 -15.24 19.79 7.04
C LEU A 25 -14.90 19.98 5.55
N GLY A 26 -14.29 21.11 5.20
CA GLY A 26 -13.81 21.36 3.84
C GLY A 26 -12.75 20.35 3.41
N LEU A 27 -11.74 20.10 4.24
CA LEU A 27 -10.71 19.08 3.99
C LEU A 27 -11.31 17.67 3.86
N TYR A 28 -12.28 17.32 4.71
CA TYR A 28 -12.98 16.04 4.63
C TYR A 28 -13.75 15.89 3.31
N LYS A 29 -14.46 16.92 2.86
CA LYS A 29 -15.13 16.88 1.53
C LYS A 29 -14.16 16.84 0.35
N LEU A 30 -12.98 17.43 0.48
CA LEU A 30 -11.95 17.47 -0.54
C LEU A 30 -10.94 16.30 -0.47
N GLN A 31 -11.13 15.34 0.46
CA GLN A 31 -10.18 14.25 0.69
C GLN A 31 -9.82 13.46 -0.59
N ASN A 32 -10.79 13.17 -1.46
CA ASN A 32 -10.54 12.45 -2.70
C ASN A 32 -9.64 13.25 -3.64
N ILE A 33 -9.84 14.56 -3.74
CA ILE A 33 -9.00 15.43 -4.58
C ILE A 33 -7.58 15.47 -4.02
N ILE A 34 -7.42 15.58 -2.70
CA ILE A 34 -6.12 15.55 -2.04
C ILE A 34 -5.41 14.22 -2.31
N ILE A 35 -6.13 13.10 -2.19
CA ILE A 35 -5.61 11.75 -2.53
C ILE A 35 -5.15 11.71 -3.99
N TYR A 36 -5.95 12.21 -4.93
CA TYR A 36 -5.58 12.22 -6.36
C TYR A 36 -4.32 13.06 -6.63
N ILE A 37 -4.19 14.21 -5.97
CA ILE A 37 -2.99 15.06 -6.08
C ILE A 37 -1.77 14.33 -5.52
N VAL A 38 -1.88 13.67 -4.39
CA VAL A 38 -0.78 12.92 -3.77
C VAL A 38 -0.38 11.73 -4.64
N LEU A 39 -1.35 10.92 -5.10
CA LEU A 39 -1.10 9.81 -6.03
C LEU A 39 -0.45 10.28 -7.33
N ALA A 40 -0.93 11.39 -7.89
CA ALA A 40 -0.36 11.98 -9.09
C ALA A 40 1.09 12.45 -8.87
N ALA A 41 1.39 13.06 -7.72
CA ALA A 41 2.75 13.45 -7.36
C ALA A 41 3.68 12.22 -7.24
N ILE A 42 3.18 11.13 -6.64
CA ILE A 42 3.88 9.85 -6.54
C ILE A 42 4.19 9.29 -7.94
N LEU A 43 3.17 9.15 -8.79
CA LEU A 43 3.34 8.66 -10.16
C LEU A 43 4.30 9.55 -10.97
N ALA A 44 4.21 10.88 -10.79
CA ALA A 44 5.14 11.80 -11.43
C ALA A 44 6.59 11.61 -10.97
N LEU A 45 6.81 11.28 -9.69
CA LEU A 45 8.15 10.97 -9.17
C LEU A 45 8.69 9.64 -9.72
N ILE A 46 7.85 8.61 -9.79
CA ILE A 46 8.17 7.29 -10.36
C ILE A 46 8.49 7.42 -11.87
N GLY A 47 7.71 8.20 -12.60
CA GLY A 47 7.90 8.40 -14.05
C GLY A 47 9.11 9.28 -14.43
N ARG A 48 9.66 10.08 -13.51
CA ARG A 48 10.81 10.97 -13.79
C ARG A 48 12.06 10.27 -14.35
N PRO A 49 12.53 9.13 -13.82
CA PRO A 49 13.66 8.41 -14.41
C PRO A 49 13.40 8.01 -15.86
N MET A 50 12.19 7.55 -16.17
CA MET A 50 11.76 7.15 -17.52
C MET A 50 11.77 8.36 -18.46
N ILE A 51 11.23 9.51 -18.04
CA ILE A 51 11.27 10.76 -18.81
C ILE A 51 12.72 11.18 -19.07
N LYS A 52 13.59 11.15 -18.04
CA LYS A 52 15.01 11.46 -18.20
C LYS A 52 15.70 10.54 -19.21
N PHE A 53 15.39 9.25 -19.16
CA PHE A 53 15.92 8.25 -20.12
C PHE A 53 15.48 8.55 -21.55
N LEU A 54 14.16 8.78 -21.79
CA LEU A 54 13.60 9.11 -23.10
C LEU A 54 14.22 10.41 -23.67
N LYS A 55 14.39 11.43 -22.81
CA LYS A 55 15.00 12.71 -23.23
C LYS A 55 16.49 12.57 -23.56
N LYS A 56 17.27 11.82 -22.74
CA LYS A 56 18.72 11.71 -22.91
C LYS A 56 19.12 10.72 -24.00
N ARG A 57 18.46 9.55 -24.04
CA ARG A 57 18.81 8.48 -24.99
C ARG A 57 18.07 8.57 -26.30
N LEU A 58 16.77 8.87 -26.27
CA LEU A 58 15.91 8.88 -27.44
C LEU A 58 15.63 10.31 -27.97
N LYS A 59 16.19 11.34 -27.30
CA LYS A 59 16.07 12.77 -27.69
C LYS A 59 14.62 13.27 -27.84
N PHE A 60 13.68 12.67 -27.10
CA PHE A 60 12.27 13.07 -27.11
C PHE A 60 12.11 14.49 -26.56
N ARG A 61 11.18 15.26 -27.14
CA ARG A 61 10.72 16.53 -26.56
C ARG A 61 9.97 16.23 -25.24
N ASN A 62 10.00 17.16 -24.29
CA ASN A 62 9.44 16.96 -22.95
C ASN A 62 8.00 16.43 -22.95
N THR A 63 7.14 17.01 -23.79
CA THR A 63 5.73 16.62 -23.90
C THR A 63 5.57 15.17 -24.42
N TRP A 64 6.30 14.79 -25.47
CA TRP A 64 6.25 13.43 -26.01
C TRP A 64 6.81 12.39 -25.05
N ALA A 65 7.92 12.72 -24.36
CA ALA A 65 8.43 11.84 -23.29
C ALA A 65 7.40 11.63 -22.17
N THR A 66 6.68 12.69 -21.78
CA THR A 66 5.64 12.59 -20.75
C THR A 66 4.45 11.75 -21.23
N ILE A 67 3.97 11.98 -22.46
CA ILE A 67 2.85 11.18 -23.03
C ILE A 67 3.25 9.71 -23.10
N THR A 68 4.44 9.38 -23.59
CA THR A 68 4.93 8.00 -23.66
C THR A 68 4.95 7.33 -22.27
N VAL A 69 5.45 8.03 -21.24
CA VAL A 69 5.46 7.47 -19.89
C VAL A 69 4.06 7.25 -19.34
N ILE A 70 3.13 8.16 -19.60
CA ILE A 70 1.72 7.98 -19.18
C ILE A 70 1.07 6.82 -19.92
N VAL A 71 1.30 6.68 -21.23
CA VAL A 71 0.80 5.54 -22.02
C VAL A 71 1.37 4.22 -21.48
N VAL A 72 2.65 4.18 -21.10
CA VAL A 72 3.26 3.00 -20.48
C VAL A 72 2.61 2.69 -19.12
N ILE A 73 2.40 3.71 -18.27
CA ILE A 73 1.72 3.53 -16.97
C ILE A 73 0.28 3.03 -17.19
N LEU A 74 -0.47 3.65 -18.11
CA LEU A 74 -1.84 3.24 -18.44
C LEU A 74 -1.88 1.82 -19.01
N GLY A 75 -0.95 1.49 -19.92
CA GLY A 75 -0.83 0.15 -20.49
C GLY A 75 -0.49 -0.92 -19.45
N ALA A 76 0.42 -0.60 -18.52
CA ALA A 76 0.71 -1.47 -17.39
C ALA A 76 -0.52 -1.69 -16.50
N PHE A 77 -1.29 -0.62 -16.23
CA PHE A 77 -2.52 -0.71 -15.42
C PHE A 77 -3.59 -1.53 -16.13
N ALA A 78 -3.83 -1.28 -17.43
CA ALA A 78 -4.77 -2.04 -18.24
C ALA A 78 -4.35 -3.52 -18.37
N GLY A 79 -3.06 -3.78 -18.55
CA GLY A 79 -2.51 -5.14 -18.58
C GLY A 79 -2.73 -5.88 -17.25
N LEU A 80 -2.51 -5.20 -16.12
CA LEU A 80 -2.81 -5.75 -14.80
C LEU A 80 -4.29 -6.09 -14.67
N ILE A 81 -5.19 -5.16 -14.97
CA ILE A 81 -6.63 -5.39 -14.89
C ILE A 81 -7.03 -6.58 -15.76
N SER A 82 -6.54 -6.66 -17.00
CA SER A 82 -6.87 -7.74 -17.94
C SER A 82 -6.39 -9.12 -17.48
N LEU A 83 -5.32 -9.20 -16.68
CA LEU A 83 -4.82 -10.44 -16.09
C LEU A 83 -5.56 -10.82 -14.81
N PHE A 84 -5.81 -9.82 -13.94
CA PHE A 84 -6.37 -10.07 -12.61
C PHE A 84 -7.87 -10.32 -12.63
N VAL A 85 -8.65 -9.58 -13.41
CA VAL A 85 -10.11 -9.69 -13.38
C VAL A 85 -10.58 -11.08 -13.80
N PRO A 86 -10.13 -11.69 -14.92
CA PRO A 86 -10.53 -13.04 -15.28
C PRO A 86 -10.11 -14.09 -14.22
N MET A 87 -8.91 -13.94 -13.64
CA MET A 87 -8.45 -14.82 -12.58
C MET A 87 -9.33 -14.72 -11.34
N LEU A 88 -9.62 -13.50 -10.85
CA LEU A 88 -10.47 -13.32 -9.68
C LEU A 88 -11.88 -13.89 -9.90
N ILE A 89 -12.44 -13.74 -11.11
CA ILE A 89 -13.73 -14.32 -11.46
C ILE A 89 -13.66 -15.86 -11.46
N SER A 90 -12.61 -16.45 -12.03
CA SER A 90 -12.44 -17.91 -12.07
C SER A 90 -12.22 -18.49 -10.67
N GLN A 91 -11.34 -17.87 -9.89
CA GLN A 91 -11.09 -18.28 -8.50
C GLN A 91 -12.31 -18.06 -7.60
N GLY A 92 -13.06 -16.96 -7.79
CA GLY A 92 -14.30 -16.71 -7.07
C GLY A 92 -15.38 -17.77 -7.34
N LYS A 93 -15.50 -18.25 -8.58
CA LYS A 93 -16.39 -19.38 -8.92
C LYS A 93 -15.95 -20.66 -8.25
N ASN A 94 -14.66 -20.97 -8.27
CA ASN A 94 -14.10 -22.14 -7.60
C ASN A 94 -14.37 -22.07 -6.08
N LEU A 95 -14.12 -20.93 -5.45
CA LEU A 95 -14.38 -20.74 -4.01
C LEU A 95 -15.86 -20.88 -3.65
N ALA A 96 -16.78 -20.40 -4.50
CA ALA A 96 -18.21 -20.55 -4.29
C ALA A 96 -18.68 -22.01 -4.35
N SER A 97 -17.91 -22.91 -4.94
CA SER A 97 -18.19 -24.34 -5.02
C SER A 97 -17.62 -25.15 -3.86
N ILE A 98 -16.88 -24.52 -2.92
CA ILE A 98 -16.31 -25.20 -1.75
C ILE A 98 -17.41 -25.60 -0.77
N ASP A 99 -17.46 -26.88 -0.42
CA ASP A 99 -18.19 -27.35 0.75
C ASP A 99 -17.34 -27.07 2.01
N PHE A 100 -17.61 -25.92 2.63
CA PHE A 100 -16.88 -25.48 3.83
C PHE A 100 -17.15 -26.34 5.06
N GLN A 101 -18.31 -27.03 5.11
CA GLN A 101 -18.57 -27.96 6.21
C GLN A 101 -17.68 -29.20 6.09
N ALA A 102 -17.60 -29.77 4.89
CA ALA A 102 -16.69 -30.88 4.62
C ALA A 102 -15.22 -30.49 4.83
N LEU A 103 -14.82 -29.26 4.45
CA LEU A 103 -13.48 -28.76 4.70
C LEU A 103 -13.17 -28.65 6.20
N ASN A 104 -14.08 -28.10 6.98
CA ASN A 104 -13.94 -27.98 8.43
C ASN A 104 -13.80 -29.34 9.10
N ASP A 105 -14.69 -30.29 8.78
CA ASP A 105 -14.65 -31.62 9.34
C ASP A 105 -13.35 -32.36 9.03
N ASN A 106 -12.82 -32.16 7.85
CA ASN A 106 -11.55 -32.74 7.42
C ASN A 106 -10.35 -32.09 8.12
N ILE A 107 -10.37 -30.76 8.35
CA ILE A 107 -9.33 -30.06 9.11
C ILE A 107 -9.33 -30.54 10.56
N HIS A 108 -10.51 -30.70 11.19
CA HIS A 108 -10.60 -31.22 12.54
C HIS A 108 -10.05 -32.63 12.63
N ARG A 109 -10.40 -33.53 11.69
CA ARG A 109 -9.83 -34.89 11.65
C ARG A 109 -8.33 -34.89 11.51
N PHE A 110 -7.79 -34.04 10.61
CA PHE A 110 -6.34 -33.91 10.41
C PHE A 110 -5.63 -33.43 11.69
N LEU A 111 -6.20 -32.42 12.37
CA LEU A 111 -5.66 -31.93 13.65
C LEU A 111 -5.71 -33.00 14.73
N ASP A 112 -6.80 -33.75 14.83
CA ASP A 112 -6.93 -34.83 15.77
C ASP A 112 -5.91 -35.96 15.50
N ASP A 113 -5.71 -36.33 14.25
CA ASP A 113 -4.69 -37.30 13.81
C ASP A 113 -3.26 -36.82 14.13
N LEU A 114 -2.97 -35.54 13.88
CA LEU A 114 -1.68 -34.93 14.23
C LEU A 114 -1.44 -34.91 15.74
N LEU A 115 -2.41 -34.48 16.53
CA LEU A 115 -2.31 -34.40 17.99
C LEU A 115 -2.14 -35.81 18.57
N HIS A 116 -2.84 -36.80 18.00
CA HIS A 116 -2.70 -38.19 18.40
C HIS A 116 -1.32 -38.77 18.06
N SER A 117 -0.76 -38.41 16.87
CA SER A 117 0.57 -38.85 16.46
C SER A 117 1.69 -38.20 17.27
N LEU A 118 1.47 -36.99 17.82
CA LEU A 118 2.40 -36.28 18.67
C LEU A 118 2.29 -36.69 20.16
N GLY A 119 1.41 -37.66 20.49
CA GLY A 119 1.22 -38.11 21.87
C GLY A 119 0.53 -37.08 22.77
N MET A 120 -0.02 -36.02 22.20
CA MET A 120 -0.84 -35.04 22.88
C MET A 120 -2.28 -35.58 22.87
N GLY A 121 -2.69 -36.26 23.98
CA GLY A 121 -4.06 -36.74 24.14
C GLY A 121 -5.07 -35.62 23.94
N ARG A 122 -6.33 -35.99 23.56
CA ARG A 122 -7.43 -35.08 23.25
C ARG A 122 -7.39 -33.81 24.09
N MET A 123 -6.71 -32.79 23.59
CA MET A 123 -7.10 -31.42 23.84
C MET A 123 -8.37 -31.25 23.01
N GLU A 124 -9.55 -31.34 23.68
CA GLU A 124 -10.79 -30.87 23.11
C GLU A 124 -10.49 -29.53 22.46
N SER A 125 -10.60 -29.51 21.15
CA SER A 125 -10.12 -28.45 20.29
C SER A 125 -10.78 -27.13 20.68
N GLN A 126 -10.09 -26.34 21.51
CA GLN A 126 -10.30 -24.89 21.59
C GLN A 126 -9.78 -24.17 20.32
N VAL A 127 -9.53 -24.90 19.27
CA VAL A 127 -9.41 -24.32 17.94
C VAL A 127 -10.84 -23.99 17.52
N GLY A 128 -11.25 -22.77 17.88
CA GLY A 128 -12.57 -22.23 17.58
C GLY A 128 -12.92 -22.50 16.12
N ASN A 129 -14.20 -22.69 15.85
CA ASN A 129 -14.71 -23.01 14.53
C ASN A 129 -13.99 -22.20 13.44
N ILE A 130 -13.09 -22.84 12.71
CA ILE A 130 -12.38 -22.25 11.58
C ILE A 130 -13.36 -21.60 10.57
N PRO A 131 -14.60 -22.14 10.36
CA PRO A 131 -15.61 -21.47 9.57
C PRO A 131 -16.05 -20.10 10.08
N GLU A 132 -15.96 -19.83 11.38
CA GLU A 132 -16.25 -18.49 11.93
C GLU A 132 -15.12 -17.49 11.62
N LEU A 133 -13.89 -17.96 11.49
CA LEU A 133 -12.72 -17.15 11.08
C LEU A 133 -12.64 -16.95 9.55
N LEU A 134 -13.21 -17.88 8.77
CA LEU A 134 -13.27 -17.84 7.30
C LEU A 134 -14.74 -17.76 6.85
N ASN A 135 -15.47 -16.78 7.35
CA ASN A 135 -16.84 -16.56 6.93
C ASN A 135 -16.85 -16.25 5.42
N MET A 136 -17.55 -17.09 4.63
CA MET A 136 -17.65 -16.93 3.18
C MET A 136 -18.18 -15.56 2.76
N GLN A 137 -19.02 -14.95 3.61
CA GLN A 137 -19.47 -13.59 3.39
C GLN A 137 -18.29 -12.61 3.40
N ASP A 138 -17.30 -12.83 4.27
CA ASP A 138 -16.13 -11.96 4.36
C ASP A 138 -15.16 -12.17 3.18
N VAL A 139 -14.96 -13.42 2.74
CA VAL A 139 -14.16 -13.74 1.54
C VAL A 139 -14.84 -13.21 0.28
N SER A 140 -16.14 -13.42 0.14
CA SER A 140 -16.92 -12.88 -0.97
C SER A 140 -17.00 -11.36 -0.94
N ALA A 141 -17.15 -10.75 0.25
CA ALA A 141 -17.09 -9.29 0.42
C ALA A 141 -15.71 -8.74 0.08
N MET A 142 -14.65 -9.44 0.43
CA MET A 142 -13.28 -9.07 0.07
C MET A 142 -13.07 -9.11 -1.46
N LEU A 143 -13.50 -10.19 -2.14
CA LEU A 143 -13.42 -10.31 -3.60
C LEU A 143 -14.27 -9.25 -4.30
N ASN A 144 -15.52 -9.05 -3.85
CA ASN A 144 -16.39 -8.00 -4.37
C ASN A 144 -15.81 -6.61 -4.11
N GLY A 145 -15.19 -6.38 -2.96
CA GLY A 145 -14.48 -5.16 -2.64
C GLY A 145 -13.33 -4.88 -3.62
N PHE A 146 -12.59 -5.88 -4.06
CA PHE A 146 -11.57 -5.73 -5.13
C PHE A 146 -12.22 -5.36 -6.47
N ILE A 147 -13.33 -6.00 -6.85
CA ILE A 147 -14.06 -5.70 -8.08
C ILE A 147 -14.65 -4.29 -8.05
N ASP A 148 -15.20 -3.87 -6.91
CA ASP A 148 -15.73 -2.52 -6.70
C ASP A 148 -14.62 -1.46 -6.77
N VAL A 149 -13.46 -1.73 -6.18
CA VAL A 149 -12.29 -0.84 -6.29
C VAL A 149 -11.89 -0.69 -7.76
N ILE A 150 -11.82 -1.79 -8.52
CA ILE A 150 -11.47 -1.77 -9.96
C ILE A 150 -12.55 -1.01 -10.76
N SER A 151 -13.82 -1.22 -10.47
CA SER A 151 -14.93 -0.59 -11.17
C SER A 151 -15.02 0.93 -10.91
N ASN A 152 -14.71 1.36 -9.67
CA ASN A 152 -14.74 2.77 -9.27
C ASN A 152 -13.44 3.54 -9.63
N ILE A 153 -12.40 2.85 -10.08
CA ILE A 153 -11.12 3.45 -10.46
C ILE A 153 -11.24 4.41 -11.67
N GLY A 154 -12.23 4.23 -12.56
CA GLY A 154 -12.27 4.93 -13.85
C GLY A 154 -12.15 6.47 -13.74
N VAL A 155 -12.99 7.12 -12.96
CA VAL A 155 -12.96 8.60 -12.79
C VAL A 155 -11.73 9.03 -12.00
N GLY A 156 -11.38 8.28 -10.96
CA GLY A 156 -10.19 8.54 -10.15
C GLY A 156 -8.90 8.40 -10.95
N LEU A 157 -8.79 7.33 -11.77
CA LEU A 157 -7.63 7.07 -12.61
C LEU A 157 -7.41 8.19 -13.64
N PHE A 158 -8.49 8.63 -14.32
CA PHE A 158 -8.42 9.74 -15.26
C PHE A 158 -7.90 11.00 -14.56
N SER A 159 -8.46 11.36 -13.41
CA SER A 159 -8.05 12.53 -12.63
C SER A 159 -6.58 12.44 -12.21
N VAL A 160 -6.16 11.29 -11.67
CA VAL A 160 -4.78 11.05 -11.26
C VAL A 160 -3.82 11.14 -12.45
N LEU A 161 -4.13 10.50 -13.58
CA LEU A 161 -3.27 10.55 -14.78
C LEU A 161 -3.21 11.95 -15.38
N PHE A 162 -4.32 12.69 -15.40
CA PHE A 162 -4.38 14.05 -15.86
C PHE A 162 -3.47 14.96 -15.02
N ILE A 163 -3.59 14.92 -13.70
CA ILE A 163 -2.73 15.69 -12.79
C ILE A 163 -1.28 15.24 -12.93
N THR A 164 -1.02 13.92 -13.05
CA THR A 164 0.32 13.35 -13.26
C THR A 164 0.98 13.92 -14.51
N PHE A 165 0.21 14.04 -15.61
CA PHE A 165 0.71 14.63 -16.84
C PHE A 165 1.27 16.04 -16.61
N PHE A 166 0.53 16.92 -15.96
CA PHE A 166 0.99 18.27 -15.68
C PHE A 166 2.16 18.31 -14.69
N PHE A 167 2.14 17.45 -13.66
CA PHE A 167 3.28 17.35 -12.72
C PHE A 167 4.55 16.85 -13.39
N MET A 168 4.47 15.98 -14.38
CA MET A 168 5.61 15.51 -15.16
C MET A 168 6.07 16.58 -16.18
N LYS A 169 5.13 17.17 -16.89
CA LYS A 169 5.40 18.14 -17.97
C LYS A 169 5.87 19.49 -17.42
N ASP A 170 5.09 20.05 -16.48
CA ASP A 170 5.24 21.43 -16.03
C ASP A 170 5.66 21.55 -14.55
N GLY A 171 6.06 20.45 -13.92
CA GLY A 171 6.35 20.39 -12.49
C GLY A 171 7.43 21.37 -12.00
N THR A 172 8.35 21.78 -12.89
CA THR A 172 9.35 22.81 -12.55
C THR A 172 8.70 24.19 -12.52
N ALA A 173 7.82 24.49 -13.47
CA ALA A 173 7.07 25.74 -13.52
C ALA A 173 6.15 25.89 -12.31
N ILE A 174 5.42 24.82 -11.98
CA ILE A 174 4.52 24.78 -10.80
C ILE A 174 5.32 25.10 -9.52
N ILE A 175 6.47 24.45 -9.32
CA ILE A 175 7.31 24.70 -8.15
C ILE A 175 7.83 26.15 -8.15
N ASN A 176 8.29 26.67 -9.29
CA ASN A 176 8.78 28.03 -9.37
C ASN A 176 7.67 29.06 -9.09
N SER A 177 6.45 28.81 -9.59
CA SER A 177 5.28 29.65 -9.27
C SER A 177 4.96 29.62 -7.78
N PHE A 178 5.05 28.44 -7.13
CA PHE A 178 4.90 28.35 -5.68
C PHE A 178 6.02 29.11 -4.93
N LEU A 179 7.26 28.98 -5.38
CA LEU A 179 8.41 29.64 -4.77
C LEU A 179 8.35 31.17 -4.92
N SER A 180 7.68 31.71 -5.95
CA SER A 180 7.53 33.15 -6.13
C SER A 180 6.64 33.80 -5.06
N LEU A 181 5.79 33.04 -4.38
CA LEU A 181 4.95 33.49 -3.27
C LEU A 181 5.72 33.55 -1.93
N ILE A 182 6.95 32.99 -1.89
CA ILE A 182 7.74 32.87 -0.66
C ILE A 182 8.64 34.09 -0.52
N LYS A 183 8.73 34.64 0.70
CA LYS A 183 9.65 35.74 1.03
C LYS A 183 11.09 35.34 0.70
N ARG A 184 11.85 36.27 0.12
CA ARG A 184 13.24 36.05 -0.36
C ARG A 184 14.15 35.43 0.71
N GLU A 185 13.98 35.82 1.96
CA GLU A 185 14.77 35.33 3.09
C GLU A 185 14.58 33.82 3.36
N ARG A 186 13.38 33.27 3.09
CA ARG A 186 13.05 31.85 3.30
C ARG A 186 13.20 30.99 2.06
N LEU A 187 13.41 31.60 0.91
CA LEU A 187 13.44 30.93 -0.39
C LEU A 187 14.50 29.81 -0.48
N PRO A 188 15.75 29.99 0.02
CA PRO A 188 16.77 28.92 0.00
C PRO A 188 16.36 27.71 0.85
N GLN A 189 15.76 27.97 2.03
CA GLN A 189 15.31 26.91 2.94
C GLN A 189 14.17 26.10 2.32
N VAL A 190 13.16 26.77 1.75
CA VAL A 190 12.01 26.10 1.10
C VAL A 190 12.46 25.30 -0.11
N ARG A 191 13.37 25.85 -0.94
CA ARG A 191 13.94 25.12 -2.09
C ARG A 191 14.65 23.86 -1.64
N LYS A 192 15.50 23.94 -0.62
CA LYS A 192 16.19 22.79 -0.03
C LYS A 192 15.19 21.74 0.48
N THR A 193 14.14 22.17 1.19
CA THR A 193 13.09 21.28 1.69
C THR A 193 12.41 20.51 0.56
N ILE A 194 12.06 21.20 -0.54
CA ILE A 194 11.45 20.55 -1.72
C ILE A 194 12.42 19.55 -2.36
N GLU A 195 13.71 19.88 -2.45
CA GLU A 195 14.73 18.97 -2.99
C GLU A 195 14.93 17.74 -2.10
N ASP A 196 14.94 17.91 -0.78
CA ASP A 196 15.04 16.83 0.19
C ASP A 196 13.82 15.89 0.10
N ILE A 197 12.60 16.44 0.02
CA ILE A 197 11.37 15.66 -0.20
C ILE A 197 11.47 14.84 -1.49
N LYS A 198 11.82 15.46 -2.61
CA LYS A 198 11.98 14.78 -3.90
C LYS A 198 13.01 13.65 -3.82
N ARG A 199 14.14 13.88 -3.18
CA ARG A 199 15.21 12.91 -3.02
C ARG A 199 14.77 11.71 -2.18
N LEU A 200 14.17 11.96 -1.01
CA LEU A 200 13.70 10.92 -0.10
C LEU A 200 12.59 10.08 -0.73
N LEU A 201 11.59 10.71 -1.32
CA LEU A 201 10.49 10.01 -1.97
C LEU A 201 10.96 9.20 -3.19
N SER A 202 11.85 9.75 -4.03
CA SER A 202 12.39 8.99 -5.17
C SER A 202 13.16 7.75 -4.72
N ARG A 203 13.94 7.85 -3.64
CA ARG A 203 14.65 6.70 -3.06
C ARG A 203 13.66 5.68 -2.46
N TYR A 204 12.65 6.16 -1.76
CA TYR A 204 11.60 5.31 -1.19
C TYR A 204 10.90 4.49 -2.27
N PHE A 205 10.41 5.13 -3.35
CA PHE A 205 9.70 4.43 -4.41
C PHE A 205 10.58 3.48 -5.21
N LEU A 206 11.86 3.84 -5.45
CA LEU A 206 12.81 2.92 -6.05
C LEU A 206 13.04 1.70 -5.15
N GLY A 207 13.23 1.95 -3.86
CA GLY A 207 13.37 0.88 -2.87
C GLY A 207 12.14 -0.02 -2.80
N LEU A 208 10.95 0.56 -2.75
CA LEU A 208 9.70 -0.17 -2.75
C LEU A 208 9.55 -1.04 -4.01
N PHE A 209 9.85 -0.48 -5.19
CA PHE A 209 9.82 -1.25 -6.44
C PHE A 209 10.76 -2.45 -6.40
N LEU A 210 11.99 -2.26 -5.93
CA LEU A 210 12.96 -3.35 -5.78
C LEU A 210 12.49 -4.40 -4.78
N GLN A 211 11.95 -3.99 -3.63
CA GLN A 211 11.41 -4.89 -2.62
C GLN A 211 10.27 -5.74 -3.18
N LEU A 212 9.27 -5.10 -3.80
CA LEU A 212 8.14 -5.82 -4.41
C LEU A 212 8.60 -6.79 -5.50
N SER A 213 9.62 -6.42 -6.28
CA SER A 213 10.21 -7.31 -7.29
C SER A 213 10.87 -8.54 -6.67
N VAL A 214 11.59 -8.36 -5.57
CA VAL A 214 12.22 -9.49 -4.83
C VAL A 214 11.13 -10.42 -4.27
N VAL A 215 10.13 -9.88 -3.58
CA VAL A 215 9.02 -10.66 -3.03
C VAL A 215 8.27 -11.40 -4.15
N PHE A 216 7.98 -10.72 -5.26
CA PHE A 216 7.34 -11.31 -6.43
C PHE A 216 8.13 -12.50 -6.98
N ILE A 217 9.44 -12.34 -7.17
CA ILE A 217 10.30 -13.42 -7.71
C ILE A 217 10.32 -14.60 -6.74
N LEU A 218 10.54 -14.35 -5.45
CA LEU A 218 10.61 -15.43 -4.46
C LEU A 218 9.30 -16.19 -4.34
N LEU A 219 8.17 -15.49 -4.27
CA LEU A 219 6.84 -16.12 -4.22
C LEU A 219 6.51 -16.86 -5.51
N THR A 220 6.91 -16.33 -6.67
CA THR A 220 6.76 -17.05 -7.94
C THR A 220 7.50 -18.39 -7.92
N ILE A 221 8.74 -18.39 -7.44
CA ILE A 221 9.55 -19.62 -7.32
C ILE A 221 8.84 -20.61 -6.38
N VAL A 222 8.38 -20.18 -5.22
CA VAL A 222 7.66 -21.03 -4.27
C VAL A 222 6.42 -21.64 -4.93
N LEU A 223 5.57 -20.85 -5.55
CA LEU A 223 4.32 -21.32 -6.15
C LEU A 223 4.56 -22.27 -7.33
N LEU A 224 5.59 -22.02 -8.15
CA LEU A 224 5.97 -22.91 -9.25
C LEU A 224 6.49 -24.25 -8.75
N ILE A 225 7.32 -24.27 -7.69
CA ILE A 225 7.83 -25.53 -7.09
C ILE A 225 6.69 -26.42 -6.63
N PHE A 226 5.63 -25.84 -6.05
CA PHE A 226 4.48 -26.61 -5.56
C PHE A 226 3.39 -26.82 -6.61
N GLY A 227 3.61 -26.37 -7.86
CA GLY A 227 2.73 -26.62 -9.01
C GLY A 227 1.40 -25.88 -8.91
N VAL A 228 1.37 -24.70 -8.27
CA VAL A 228 0.17 -23.84 -8.20
C VAL A 228 -0.05 -23.21 -9.58
N LYS A 229 -1.25 -23.39 -10.14
CA LYS A 229 -1.65 -22.73 -11.39
C LYS A 229 -1.70 -21.22 -11.14
N ASP A 230 -1.49 -20.42 -12.19
CA ASP A 230 -1.48 -18.94 -12.12
C ASP A 230 -0.47 -18.36 -11.10
N ALA A 231 0.62 -19.10 -10.81
CA ALA A 231 1.67 -18.75 -9.85
C ALA A 231 2.17 -17.31 -10.00
N LEU A 232 2.38 -16.84 -11.23
CA LEU A 232 2.82 -15.46 -11.51
C LEU A 232 1.81 -14.42 -11.03
N ILE A 233 0.52 -14.67 -11.27
CA ILE A 233 -0.53 -13.71 -10.93
C ILE A 233 -0.73 -13.68 -9.41
N ILE A 234 -0.75 -14.84 -8.77
CA ILE A 234 -0.87 -14.97 -7.30
C ILE A 234 0.34 -14.33 -6.60
N ALA A 235 1.56 -14.62 -7.06
CA ALA A 235 2.77 -14.00 -6.53
C ALA A 235 2.77 -12.49 -6.67
N PHE A 236 2.32 -11.97 -7.83
CA PHE A 236 2.22 -10.55 -8.07
C PHE A 236 1.18 -9.89 -7.15
N LEU A 237 0.01 -10.50 -6.96
CA LEU A 237 -1.01 -10.03 -6.04
C LEU A 237 -0.47 -9.94 -4.61
N CYS A 238 0.17 -11.01 -4.13
CA CYS A 238 0.78 -11.04 -2.80
C CYS A 238 1.92 -10.02 -2.67
N ALA A 239 2.72 -9.82 -3.70
CA ALA A 239 3.75 -8.78 -3.71
C ALA A 239 3.14 -7.38 -3.66
N LEU A 240 2.06 -7.11 -4.40
CA LEU A 240 1.36 -5.82 -4.33
C LEU A 240 0.81 -5.53 -2.93
N LEU A 241 0.26 -6.53 -2.25
CA LEU A 241 -0.21 -6.36 -0.88
C LEU A 241 0.90 -5.90 0.07
N ASN A 242 2.15 -6.31 -0.17
CA ASN A 242 3.32 -5.86 0.60
C ASN A 242 3.63 -4.35 0.46
N ILE A 243 2.93 -3.59 -0.40
CA ILE A 243 2.97 -2.13 -0.39
C ILE A 243 2.55 -1.58 0.98
N ILE A 244 1.64 -2.28 1.65
CA ILE A 244 1.15 -1.91 2.99
C ILE A 244 1.94 -2.70 4.03
N PRO A 245 2.86 -2.06 4.77
CA PRO A 245 3.68 -2.76 5.77
C PRO A 245 2.81 -3.42 6.85
N TYR A 246 3.21 -4.59 7.30
CA TYR A 246 2.59 -5.43 8.32
C TYR A 246 1.21 -5.98 7.91
N VAL A 247 0.29 -5.14 7.47
CA VAL A 247 -1.08 -5.53 7.06
C VAL A 247 -1.05 -6.33 5.77
N GLY A 248 -0.20 -5.92 4.80
CA GLY A 248 -0.05 -6.59 3.52
C GLY A 248 0.35 -8.08 3.64
N PRO A 249 1.42 -8.40 4.37
CA PRO A 249 1.80 -9.78 4.63
C PRO A 249 0.70 -10.62 5.31
N MET A 250 -0.05 -10.04 6.25
CA MET A 250 -1.16 -10.76 6.91
C MET A 250 -2.27 -11.10 5.92
N ILE A 251 -2.71 -10.13 5.13
CA ILE A 251 -3.72 -10.37 4.07
C ILE A 251 -3.14 -11.32 3.01
N GLY A 252 -1.87 -11.16 2.65
CA GLY A 252 -1.17 -12.01 1.69
C GLY A 252 -1.13 -13.48 2.09
N ALA A 253 -0.92 -13.77 3.38
CA ALA A 253 -0.96 -15.14 3.91
C ALA A 253 -2.35 -15.78 3.73
N VAL A 254 -3.41 -15.04 4.00
CA VAL A 254 -4.79 -15.50 3.79
C VAL A 254 -5.07 -15.73 2.30
N VAL A 255 -4.74 -14.74 1.47
CA VAL A 255 -4.98 -14.79 0.02
C VAL A 255 -4.25 -15.96 -0.63
N ILE A 256 -2.94 -16.15 -0.32
CA ILE A 256 -2.17 -17.24 -0.92
C ILE A 256 -2.68 -18.61 -0.48
N SER A 257 -3.14 -18.74 0.78
CA SER A 257 -3.73 -19.98 1.28
C SER A 257 -5.03 -20.32 0.57
N VAL A 258 -5.96 -19.36 0.50
CA VAL A 258 -7.27 -19.53 -0.15
C VAL A 258 -7.09 -19.85 -1.63
N LEU A 259 -6.22 -19.14 -2.35
CA LEU A 259 -5.96 -19.37 -3.76
C LEU A 259 -5.23 -20.70 -4.01
N THR A 260 -4.37 -21.15 -3.09
CA THR A 260 -3.73 -22.47 -3.18
C THR A 260 -4.76 -23.58 -3.00
N ILE A 261 -5.61 -23.51 -1.99
CA ILE A 261 -6.71 -24.45 -1.77
C ILE A 261 -7.60 -24.51 -3.02
N SER A 262 -8.04 -23.36 -3.51
CA SER A 262 -8.86 -23.24 -4.73
C SER A 262 -8.22 -23.90 -5.96
N ASN A 263 -6.89 -23.82 -6.08
CA ASN A 263 -6.15 -24.42 -7.21
C ASN A 263 -6.15 -25.95 -7.24
N PHE A 264 -6.28 -26.60 -6.08
CA PHE A 264 -6.20 -28.06 -5.93
C PHE A 264 -7.52 -28.69 -5.49
N MET A 265 -8.66 -27.99 -5.66
CA MET A 265 -9.96 -28.45 -5.16
C MET A 265 -10.42 -29.81 -5.64
N ASP A 266 -10.03 -30.19 -6.87
CA ASP A 266 -10.36 -31.49 -7.46
C ASP A 266 -9.50 -32.64 -6.91
N ALA A 267 -8.53 -32.34 -6.02
CA ALA A 267 -7.59 -33.30 -5.48
C ALA A 267 -8.00 -33.76 -4.07
N ASP A 268 -7.36 -34.83 -3.60
CA ASP A 268 -7.55 -35.34 -2.24
C ASP A 268 -7.12 -34.32 -1.19
N LEU A 269 -8.00 -34.04 -0.22
CA LEU A 269 -7.79 -33.02 0.78
C LEU A 269 -6.59 -33.31 1.70
N GLN A 270 -6.49 -34.54 2.20
CA GLN A 270 -5.48 -34.93 3.18
C GLN A 270 -4.11 -35.12 2.54
N ASN A 271 -4.07 -35.72 1.33
CA ASN A 271 -2.83 -36.11 0.69
C ASN A 271 -2.25 -35.03 -0.25
N VAL A 272 -3.07 -34.07 -0.71
CA VAL A 272 -2.64 -33.08 -1.70
C VAL A 272 -2.89 -31.64 -1.24
N ILE A 273 -4.14 -31.31 -0.91
CA ILE A 273 -4.52 -29.90 -0.64
C ILE A 273 -3.83 -29.38 0.61
N LEU A 274 -3.98 -30.07 1.74
CA LEU A 274 -3.40 -29.65 3.02
C LEU A 274 -1.87 -29.59 2.99
N PRO A 275 -1.14 -30.65 2.55
CA PRO A 275 0.32 -30.59 2.50
C PRO A 275 0.82 -29.47 1.57
N LYS A 276 0.24 -29.31 0.38
CA LYS A 276 0.65 -28.25 -0.54
C LYS A 276 0.39 -26.85 0.01
N THR A 277 -0.76 -26.62 0.65
CA THR A 277 -1.09 -25.34 1.28
C THR A 277 -0.11 -25.02 2.41
N ILE A 278 0.23 -26.00 3.24
CA ILE A 278 1.21 -25.83 4.32
C ILE A 278 2.59 -25.50 3.74
N TYR A 279 3.05 -26.23 2.72
CA TYR A 279 4.35 -25.96 2.09
C TYR A 279 4.41 -24.59 1.41
N VAL A 280 3.32 -24.18 0.74
CA VAL A 280 3.22 -22.84 0.15
C VAL A 280 3.25 -21.76 1.22
N LEU A 281 2.53 -21.96 2.34
CA LEU A 281 2.57 -21.05 3.48
C LEU A 281 3.95 -20.98 4.12
N LEU A 282 4.63 -22.09 4.31
CA LEU A 282 6.01 -22.10 4.80
C LEU A 282 6.92 -21.32 3.85
N GLY A 283 6.82 -21.53 2.55
CA GLY A 283 7.54 -20.76 1.54
C GLY A 283 7.21 -19.27 1.56
N PHE A 284 5.94 -18.94 1.79
CA PHE A 284 5.51 -17.54 1.99
C PHE A 284 6.16 -16.93 3.24
N PHE A 285 6.12 -17.60 4.39
CA PHE A 285 6.75 -17.10 5.61
C PHE A 285 8.27 -16.99 5.50
N ILE A 286 8.94 -17.92 4.80
CA ILE A 286 10.37 -17.82 4.48
C ILE A 286 10.62 -16.57 3.62
N THR A 287 9.78 -16.34 2.61
CA THR A 287 9.88 -15.14 1.76
C THR A 287 9.70 -13.86 2.59
N GLN A 288 8.71 -13.81 3.47
CA GLN A 288 8.48 -12.67 4.36
C GLN A 288 9.65 -12.48 5.35
N PHE A 289 10.23 -13.55 5.86
CA PHE A 289 11.42 -13.48 6.70
C PHE A 289 12.61 -12.87 5.94
N ILE A 290 12.87 -13.34 4.73
CA ILE A 290 13.92 -12.77 3.85
C ILE A 290 13.65 -11.29 3.58
N ASP A 291 12.39 -10.94 3.28
CA ASP A 291 12.02 -9.55 3.05
C ASP A 291 12.27 -8.66 4.27
N ASN A 292 11.81 -9.08 5.44
CA ASN A 292 11.94 -8.30 6.68
C ASN A 292 13.38 -8.20 7.19
N VAL A 293 14.17 -9.26 7.05
CA VAL A 293 15.55 -9.32 7.63
C VAL A 293 16.60 -8.84 6.63
N ILE A 294 16.40 -9.03 5.35
CA ILE A 294 17.39 -8.75 4.31
C ILE A 294 16.95 -7.60 3.41
N SER A 295 15.80 -7.73 2.73
CA SER A 295 15.40 -6.78 1.68
C SER A 295 15.08 -5.40 2.26
N GLN A 296 14.25 -5.33 3.28
CA GLN A 296 13.85 -4.06 3.89
C GLN A 296 15.03 -3.29 4.48
N PRO A 297 15.93 -3.88 5.30
CA PRO A 297 17.09 -3.15 5.81
C PRO A 297 18.02 -2.65 4.71
N ILE A 298 18.31 -3.46 3.69
CA ILE A 298 19.20 -3.08 2.60
C ILE A 298 18.59 -1.95 1.77
N ILE A 299 17.30 -2.09 1.42
CA ILE A 299 16.62 -1.17 0.51
C ILE A 299 16.26 0.15 1.19
N PHE A 300 15.80 0.10 2.43
CA PHE A 300 15.29 1.26 3.15
C PHE A 300 16.24 1.89 4.16
N SER A 301 17.42 1.30 4.43
CA SER A 301 18.38 1.80 5.42
C SER A 301 18.69 3.31 5.32
N ASN A 302 18.70 3.83 4.09
CA ASN A 302 18.97 5.25 3.81
C ASN A 302 17.73 6.08 3.47
N SER A 303 16.54 5.46 3.38
CA SER A 303 15.33 6.13 2.87
C SER A 303 14.26 6.31 3.93
N MET A 304 14.16 5.36 4.87
CA MET A 304 13.16 5.36 5.94
C MET A 304 13.87 5.43 7.29
N LYS A 305 14.13 6.64 7.73
CA LYS A 305 14.74 6.90 9.04
C LYS A 305 13.66 7.00 10.13
N SER A 306 12.71 6.06 10.13
CA SER A 306 11.61 5.97 11.10
C SER A 306 11.65 4.64 11.81
N SER A 307 11.17 4.58 13.06
CA SER A 307 11.08 3.32 13.80
C SER A 307 9.94 2.44 13.22
N PRO A 308 10.03 1.10 13.34
CA PRO A 308 8.95 0.20 12.92
C PRO A 308 7.60 0.56 13.56
N LEU A 309 7.60 0.93 14.83
CA LEU A 309 6.39 1.33 15.56
C LEU A 309 5.76 2.62 14.99
N GLU A 310 6.59 3.63 14.64
CA GLU A 310 6.09 4.84 13.97
C GLU A 310 5.38 4.49 12.66
N ILE A 311 5.99 3.64 11.84
CA ILE A 311 5.43 3.22 10.55
C ILE A 311 4.10 2.49 10.76
N PHE A 312 4.06 1.57 11.71
CA PHE A 312 2.85 0.82 12.04
C PHE A 312 1.70 1.74 12.47
N ILE A 313 1.95 2.64 13.45
CA ILE A 313 0.94 3.58 13.94
C ILE A 313 0.45 4.51 12.82
N VAL A 314 1.36 5.06 12.02
CA VAL A 314 1.01 5.96 10.92
C VAL A 314 0.18 5.22 9.86
N THR A 315 0.52 3.96 9.56
CA THR A 315 -0.26 3.12 8.64
C THR A 315 -1.66 2.86 9.17
N LEU A 316 -1.81 2.53 10.46
CA LEU A 316 -3.11 2.32 11.08
C LEU A 316 -3.97 3.60 11.07
N ILE A 317 -3.41 4.73 11.49
CA ILE A 317 -4.12 6.03 11.48
C ILE A 317 -4.54 6.38 10.05
N SER A 318 -3.65 6.24 9.09
CA SER A 318 -3.97 6.53 7.69
C SER A 318 -5.04 5.58 7.14
N GLY A 319 -5.02 4.32 7.58
CA GLY A 319 -6.02 3.32 7.21
C GLY A 319 -7.40 3.63 7.74
N THR A 320 -7.50 4.07 9.02
CA THR A 320 -8.78 4.47 9.62
C THR A 320 -9.36 5.73 8.99
N LEU A 321 -8.52 6.66 8.57
CA LEU A 321 -8.97 7.94 7.99
C LEU A 321 -9.30 7.84 6.49
N PHE A 322 -8.51 7.10 5.73
CA PHE A 322 -8.54 7.11 4.26
C PHE A 322 -8.60 5.70 3.64
N GLY A 323 -8.85 4.67 4.45
CA GLY A 323 -8.92 3.28 3.98
C GLY A 323 -7.60 2.74 3.41
N ILE A 324 -7.70 1.79 2.49
CA ILE A 324 -6.54 1.13 1.85
C ILE A 324 -5.62 2.14 1.17
N VAL A 325 -6.19 3.13 0.48
CA VAL A 325 -5.40 4.18 -0.20
C VAL A 325 -4.59 4.98 0.82
N GLY A 326 -5.17 5.28 1.98
CA GLY A 326 -4.48 5.91 3.09
C GLY A 326 -3.28 5.10 3.59
N MET A 327 -3.44 3.79 3.74
CA MET A 327 -2.35 2.90 4.15
C MET A 327 -1.18 2.91 3.14
N VAL A 328 -1.48 2.88 1.85
CA VAL A 328 -0.46 2.92 0.79
C VAL A 328 0.32 4.25 0.79
N ILE A 329 -0.38 5.36 1.01
CA ILE A 329 0.21 6.71 1.01
C ILE A 329 0.85 7.06 2.37
N ALA A 330 0.58 6.32 3.42
CA ALA A 330 0.96 6.63 4.80
C ALA A 330 2.44 7.01 4.95
N ILE A 331 3.34 6.18 4.45
CA ILE A 331 4.79 6.38 4.59
C ILE A 331 5.30 7.58 3.79
N PRO A 332 4.96 7.73 2.48
CA PRO A 332 5.30 8.93 1.73
C PRO A 332 4.80 10.21 2.39
N ALA A 333 3.53 10.24 2.80
CA ALA A 333 2.92 11.41 3.44
C ALA A 333 3.62 11.74 4.78
N TYR A 334 3.88 10.74 5.60
CA TYR A 334 4.58 10.91 6.87
C TYR A 334 6.02 11.42 6.66
N THR A 335 6.72 10.91 5.64
CA THR A 335 8.07 11.39 5.28
C THR A 335 8.05 12.87 4.90
N VAL A 336 7.09 13.27 4.06
CA VAL A 336 6.90 14.68 3.68
C VAL A 336 6.61 15.54 4.91
N LEU A 337 5.70 15.09 5.77
CA LEU A 337 5.34 15.78 7.00
C LEU A 337 6.57 16.01 7.90
N LYS A 338 7.38 14.96 8.14
CA LYS A 338 8.61 15.07 8.96
C LYS A 338 9.59 16.10 8.39
N VAL A 339 9.80 16.09 7.07
CA VAL A 339 10.73 17.05 6.42
C VAL A 339 10.22 18.49 6.54
N ILE A 340 8.90 18.70 6.35
CA ILE A 340 8.28 20.03 6.51
C ILE A 340 8.38 20.48 7.97
N LEU A 341 8.03 19.63 8.94
CA LEU A 341 8.12 19.95 10.36
C LEU A 341 9.54 20.35 10.77
N LYS A 342 10.55 19.60 10.29
CA LYS A 342 11.96 19.94 10.52
C LYS A 342 12.35 21.31 9.98
N ALA A 343 11.83 21.66 8.80
CA ALA A 343 12.11 22.94 8.18
C ALA A 343 11.41 24.11 8.88
N VAL A 344 10.15 23.92 9.33
CA VAL A 344 9.33 24.99 9.95
C VAL A 344 9.69 25.20 11.41
N PHE A 345 9.97 24.13 12.15
CA PHE A 345 10.19 24.18 13.60
C PHE A 345 11.57 23.58 14.00
N PRO A 346 12.68 24.09 13.49
CA PRO A 346 14.01 23.47 13.70
C PRO A 346 14.48 23.48 15.15
N LYS A 347 13.94 24.38 15.99
CA LYS A 347 14.33 24.55 17.43
C LYS A 347 13.45 23.75 18.39
N ASN A 348 12.36 23.12 17.95
CA ASN A 348 11.46 22.36 18.79
C ASN A 348 12.05 20.99 19.13
N LYS A 349 12.26 20.71 20.43
CA LYS A 349 12.88 19.46 20.92
C LYS A 349 12.12 18.20 20.46
N LEU A 350 10.77 18.20 20.46
CA LEU A 350 9.96 17.07 19.99
C LEU A 350 10.21 16.82 18.52
N ILE A 351 10.22 17.87 17.70
CA ILE A 351 10.47 17.74 16.26
C ILE A 351 11.90 17.30 15.98
N GLN A 352 12.87 17.79 16.74
CA GLN A 352 14.26 17.32 16.65
C GLN A 352 14.35 15.81 16.92
N LEU A 353 13.67 15.30 17.96
CA LEU A 353 13.64 13.87 18.28
C LEU A 353 12.97 13.05 17.15
N LEU A 354 11.82 13.49 16.66
CA LEU A 354 11.09 12.82 15.56
C LEU A 354 11.88 12.84 14.24
N THR A 355 12.72 13.86 14.03
CA THR A 355 13.45 14.10 12.77
C THR A 355 14.95 13.89 12.89
N ALA A 356 15.46 13.41 14.03
CA ALA A 356 16.87 13.23 14.30
C ALA A 356 17.59 12.34 13.27
N LYS A 357 16.85 11.41 12.69
CA LYS A 357 17.38 10.48 11.68
C LYS A 357 17.22 10.98 10.24
N ILE A 358 16.53 12.08 9.97
CA ILE A 358 16.35 12.72 8.67
C ILE A 358 17.35 13.89 8.56
#